data_5c24aa29e3a812813ecf2a40c6818cec
#
_entry.id   5c24aa29e3a812813ecf2a40c6818cec
#
_cell.length_a   1.000
_cell.length_b   1.000
_cell.length_c   1.000
_cell.angle_alpha   90.00
_cell.angle_beta   90.00
_cell.angle_gamma   90.00
#
_symmetry.space_group_name_H-M   'P 1'
#
loop_
_entity.id
_entity.type
_entity.pdbx_description
1 polymer ?
#
loop_
_entity_poly.entity_id
_entity_poly.type
_entity_poly.pdbx_seq_one_letter_code
_entity_poly.pdbx_strand_id
1 'polypeptide(L)'
;ASSAASDVYKRQEVWRYAKNEKLTMKQLLNEDYQGIRPAVGYPSLPDISVSFLLDKLIDMKRIGIHLTENGMMQPHASVCGLMFAHPASRYFSVGKIDEEQLMDYASRRKIDADVLRKYLAANLQP
;
A
#
# COMPACT_ATOMS: atom_id res chain seq x y z
N ALA A 1 -20.17 -0.08 8.84
CA ALA A 1 -19.88 -0.99 7.73
C ALA A 1 -18.49 -1.63 7.92
N SER A 2 -18.36 -2.93 7.68
CA SER A 2 -17.05 -3.57 7.72
C SER A 2 -16.15 -3.03 6.60
N SER A 3 -14.83 -3.07 6.76
CA SER A 3 -13.90 -2.64 5.71
C SER A 3 -14.10 -3.43 4.41
N ALA A 4 -14.50 -4.71 4.51
CA ALA A 4 -14.84 -5.56 3.38
C ALA A 4 -16.06 -5.04 2.59
N ALA A 5 -17.12 -4.62 3.27
CA ALA A 5 -18.31 -4.06 2.61
C ALA A 5 -17.99 -2.73 1.91
N SER A 6 -17.17 -1.88 2.53
CA SER A 6 -16.68 -0.64 1.93
C SER A 6 -15.84 -0.91 0.69
N ASP A 7 -15.01 -1.94 0.71
CA ASP A 7 -14.19 -2.35 -0.44
C ASP A 7 -15.06 -2.80 -1.62
N VAL A 8 -16.03 -3.67 -1.38
CA VAL A 8 -16.97 -4.14 -2.42
C VAL A 8 -17.69 -2.96 -3.06
N TYR A 9 -18.22 -2.04 -2.25
CA TYR A 9 -18.86 -0.83 -2.74
C TYR A 9 -17.94 0.02 -3.63
N LYS A 10 -16.72 0.29 -3.17
CA LYS A 10 -15.74 1.07 -3.93
C LYS A 10 -15.40 0.43 -5.27
N ARG A 11 -15.16 -0.86 -5.27
CA ARG A 11 -14.80 -1.61 -6.48
C ARG A 11 -15.94 -1.69 -7.48
N GLN A 12 -17.15 -1.98 -7.02
CA GLN A 12 -18.31 -2.24 -7.88
C GLN A 12 -19.01 -0.97 -8.31
N GLU A 13 -19.27 -0.04 -7.40
CA GLU A 13 -20.11 1.12 -7.64
C GLU A 13 -19.30 2.38 -8.04
N VAL A 14 -18.20 2.67 -7.33
CA VAL A 14 -17.44 3.90 -7.55
C VAL A 14 -16.48 3.73 -8.73
N TRP A 15 -15.67 2.66 -8.74
CA TRP A 15 -14.70 2.43 -9.81
C TRP A 15 -15.21 1.55 -10.92
N ARG A 16 -16.28 0.82 -10.73
CA ARG A 16 -17.01 0.04 -11.73
C ARG A 16 -16.19 -1.03 -12.47
N TYR A 17 -15.14 -1.56 -11.87
CA TYR A 17 -14.30 -2.57 -12.54
C TYR A 17 -14.58 -4.01 -12.12
N ALA A 18 -15.28 -4.26 -11.05
CA ALA A 18 -15.65 -5.60 -10.60
C ALA A 18 -17.17 -5.72 -10.38
N LYS A 19 -17.96 -5.09 -11.24
CA LYS A 19 -19.39 -4.86 -11.07
C LYS A 19 -20.21 -6.12 -10.82
N ASN A 20 -19.86 -7.23 -11.44
CA ASN A 20 -20.59 -8.50 -11.37
C ASN A 20 -19.82 -9.57 -10.56
N GLU A 21 -18.79 -9.19 -9.84
CA GLU A 21 -17.96 -10.13 -9.08
C GLU A 21 -18.77 -10.70 -7.90
N LYS A 22 -18.92 -12.03 -7.89
CA LYS A 22 -19.52 -12.80 -6.80
C LYS A 22 -18.62 -13.98 -6.52
N LEU A 23 -17.73 -13.83 -5.56
CA LEU A 23 -16.73 -14.83 -5.25
C LEU A 23 -17.14 -15.67 -4.04
N THR A 24 -16.90 -16.98 -4.14
CA THR A 24 -16.97 -17.90 -3.01
C THR A 24 -15.77 -17.70 -2.09
N MET A 25 -15.85 -18.18 -0.86
CA MET A 25 -14.73 -18.15 0.09
C MET A 25 -13.47 -18.81 -0.51
N LYS A 26 -13.63 -19.92 -1.21
CA LYS A 26 -12.51 -20.62 -1.88
C LYS A 26 -11.85 -19.72 -2.95
N GLN A 27 -12.63 -19.02 -3.74
CA GLN A 27 -12.12 -18.10 -4.76
C GLN A 27 -11.43 -16.88 -4.13
N LEU A 28 -11.95 -16.37 -3.01
CA LEU A 28 -11.29 -15.30 -2.26
C LEU A 28 -9.92 -15.74 -1.72
N LEU A 29 -9.84 -16.96 -1.18
CA LEU A 29 -8.58 -17.52 -0.69
C LEU A 29 -7.58 -17.80 -1.82
N ASN A 30 -8.06 -18.08 -3.03
CA ASN A 30 -7.23 -18.27 -4.22
C ASN A 30 -6.88 -16.94 -4.92
N GLU A 31 -7.28 -15.81 -4.37
CA GLU A 31 -7.06 -14.48 -4.96
C GLU A 31 -7.65 -14.33 -6.38
N ASP A 32 -8.80 -14.95 -6.65
CA ASP A 32 -9.47 -14.89 -7.96
C ASP A 32 -10.16 -13.54 -8.23
N TYR A 33 -10.05 -12.60 -7.32
CA TYR A 33 -10.59 -11.26 -7.46
C TYR A 33 -9.76 -10.38 -8.39
N GLN A 34 -10.40 -9.40 -9.01
CA GLN A 34 -9.75 -8.41 -9.86
C GLN A 34 -9.23 -7.22 -9.04
N GLY A 35 -7.99 -6.83 -9.33
CA GLY A 35 -7.34 -5.70 -8.66
C GLY A 35 -6.75 -6.05 -7.30
N ILE A 36 -5.89 -5.18 -6.79
CA ILE A 36 -5.26 -5.33 -5.47
C ILE A 36 -5.31 -4.02 -4.68
N ARG A 37 -5.15 -4.15 -3.37
CA ARG A 37 -5.18 -3.01 -2.44
C ARG A 37 -4.04 -3.11 -1.42
N PRO A 38 -2.78 -2.96 -1.86
CA PRO A 38 -1.64 -3.03 -0.95
C PRO A 38 -1.63 -1.84 0.01
N ALA A 39 -1.56 -2.13 1.31
CA ALA A 39 -1.38 -1.13 2.34
C ALA A 39 0.11 -0.78 2.50
N VAL A 40 0.38 0.47 2.89
CA VAL A 40 1.74 0.93 3.18
C VAL A 40 2.31 0.19 4.39
N GLY A 41 3.53 -0.30 4.28
CA GLY A 41 4.22 -1.08 5.31
C GLY A 41 4.05 -2.60 5.19
N TYR A 42 3.26 -3.08 4.22
CA TYR A 42 3.05 -4.50 3.94
C TYR A 42 3.97 -5.00 2.81
N PRO A 43 4.12 -6.33 2.63
CA PRO A 43 5.14 -6.90 1.74
C PRO A 43 5.16 -6.40 0.30
N SER A 44 4.00 -6.01 -0.27
CA SER A 44 3.91 -5.45 -1.62
C SER A 44 4.24 -3.96 -1.68
N LEU A 45 4.23 -3.26 -0.55
CA LEU A 45 4.48 -1.82 -0.44
C LEU A 45 5.22 -1.51 0.88
N PRO A 46 6.45 -2.03 1.06
CA PRO A 46 7.11 -2.05 2.37
C PRO A 46 7.62 -0.69 2.86
N ASP A 47 7.82 0.27 1.96
CA ASP A 47 8.35 1.59 2.30
C ASP A 47 7.32 2.47 3.01
N ILE A 48 7.40 2.55 4.33
CA ILE A 48 6.51 3.39 5.16
C ILE A 48 6.59 4.88 4.79
N SER A 49 7.72 5.35 4.25
CA SER A 49 7.87 6.74 3.83
C SER A 49 6.91 7.16 2.71
N VAL A 50 6.30 6.21 2.02
CA VAL A 50 5.24 6.46 1.03
C VAL A 50 4.04 7.16 1.66
N SER A 51 3.78 6.95 2.96
CA SER A 51 2.71 7.65 3.68
C SER A 51 2.84 9.17 3.60
N PHE A 52 4.06 9.72 3.62
CA PHE A 52 4.29 11.16 3.47
C PHE A 52 3.92 11.69 2.08
N LEU A 53 4.15 10.88 1.03
CA LEU A 53 3.70 11.21 -0.32
C LEU A 53 2.17 11.22 -0.41
N LEU A 54 1.54 10.20 0.15
CA LEU A 54 0.08 10.09 0.15
C LEU A 54 -0.55 11.24 0.94
N ASP A 55 0.03 11.63 2.07
CA ASP A 55 -0.46 12.77 2.85
C ASP A 55 -0.42 14.08 2.05
N LYS A 56 0.64 14.31 1.27
CA LYS A 56 0.74 15.47 0.38
C LYS A 56 -0.34 15.48 -0.72
N LEU A 57 -0.77 14.29 -1.16
CA LEU A 57 -1.76 14.16 -2.23
C LEU A 57 -3.20 14.29 -1.73
N ILE A 58 -3.51 13.72 -0.56
CA ILE A 58 -4.88 13.59 -0.07
C ILE A 58 -5.17 14.39 1.19
N ASP A 59 -4.18 15.00 1.82
CA ASP A 59 -4.30 15.78 3.06
C ASP A 59 -5.04 15.00 4.16
N MET A 60 -4.35 14.05 4.76
CA MET A 60 -4.90 13.13 5.77
C MET A 60 -5.49 13.85 6.99
N LYS A 61 -5.01 15.07 7.29
CA LYS A 61 -5.51 15.87 8.41
C LYS A 61 -7.00 16.18 8.28
N ARG A 62 -7.50 16.28 7.04
CA ARG A 62 -8.92 16.55 6.78
C ARG A 62 -9.85 15.47 7.32
N ILE A 63 -9.35 14.26 7.53
CA ILE A 63 -10.09 13.13 8.12
C ILE A 63 -9.57 12.78 9.51
N GLY A 64 -8.78 13.66 10.14
CA GLY A 64 -8.28 13.49 11.50
C GLY A 64 -7.10 12.53 11.63
N ILE A 65 -6.40 12.22 10.53
CA ILE A 65 -5.21 11.37 10.55
C ILE A 65 -3.96 12.25 10.51
N HIS A 66 -3.01 11.95 11.40
CA HIS A 66 -1.70 12.59 11.44
C HIS A 66 -0.58 11.56 11.30
N LEU A 67 0.52 11.95 10.68
CA LEU A 67 1.73 11.13 10.60
C LEU A 67 2.73 11.56 11.67
N THR A 68 3.34 10.57 12.34
CA THR A 68 4.52 10.78 13.17
C THR A 68 5.76 11.04 12.30
N GLU A 69 6.85 11.43 12.92
CA GLU A 69 8.16 11.61 12.24
C GLU A 69 8.62 10.34 11.50
N ASN A 70 8.24 9.17 11.99
CA ASN A 70 8.57 7.88 11.41
C ASN A 70 7.51 7.36 10.41
N GLY A 71 6.54 8.19 10.02
CA GLY A 71 5.51 7.83 9.05
C GLY A 71 4.39 6.94 9.57
N MET A 72 4.27 6.78 10.88
CA MET A 72 3.17 6.03 11.49
C MET A 72 1.93 6.91 11.59
N MET A 73 0.76 6.34 11.35
CA MET A 73 -0.52 7.04 11.42
C MET A 73 -1.04 7.11 12.86
N GLN A 74 -1.65 8.24 13.17
CA GLN A 74 -2.43 8.45 14.39
C GLN A 74 -3.84 8.92 14.00
N PRO A 75 -4.92 8.26 14.52
CA PRO A 75 -4.94 7.13 15.47
C PRO A 75 -4.32 5.85 14.90
N HIS A 76 -3.83 4.95 15.77
CA HIS A 76 -3.13 3.72 15.36
C HIS A 76 -3.99 2.73 14.55
N ALA A 77 -5.31 2.80 14.65
CA ALA A 77 -6.23 1.98 13.85
C ALA A 77 -6.41 2.48 12.41
N SER A 78 -5.68 3.52 12.01
CA SER A 78 -5.72 4.06 10.65
C SER A 78 -4.93 3.18 9.68
N VAL A 79 -5.35 3.16 8.43
CA VAL A 79 -4.67 2.46 7.35
C VAL A 79 -4.66 3.33 6.11
N CYS A 80 -3.57 3.28 5.35
CA CYS A 80 -3.49 3.87 4.03
C CYS A 80 -2.86 2.89 3.04
N GLY A 81 -3.13 3.08 1.76
CA GLY A 81 -2.60 2.21 0.73
C GLY A 81 -2.91 2.72 -0.66
N LEU A 82 -2.55 1.92 -1.63
CA LEU A 82 -2.83 2.16 -3.03
C LEU A 82 -3.86 1.15 -3.53
N MET A 83 -4.58 1.50 -4.58
CA MET A 83 -5.52 0.61 -5.23
C MET A 83 -5.18 0.50 -6.71
N PHE A 84 -5.01 -0.73 -7.17
CA PHE A 84 -4.70 -1.03 -8.55
C PHE A 84 -5.86 -1.81 -9.17
N ALA A 85 -6.69 -1.12 -9.95
CA ALA A 85 -7.89 -1.65 -10.61
C ALA A 85 -7.56 -2.32 -11.95
N HIS A 86 -6.45 -3.03 -12.03
CA HIS A 86 -6.02 -3.70 -13.26
C HIS A 86 -6.25 -5.21 -13.16
N PRO A 87 -6.80 -5.88 -14.19
CA PRO A 87 -7.10 -7.31 -14.12
C PRO A 87 -5.88 -8.21 -13.94
N ALA A 88 -4.70 -7.76 -14.36
CA ALA A 88 -3.45 -8.49 -14.17
C ALA A 88 -2.75 -8.17 -12.83
N SER A 89 -3.32 -7.30 -11.99
CA SER A 89 -2.74 -7.01 -10.68
C SER A 89 -2.78 -8.25 -9.78
N ARG A 90 -1.66 -8.51 -9.10
CA ARG A 90 -1.53 -9.61 -8.13
C ARG A 90 -0.74 -9.12 -6.93
N TYR A 91 -1.03 -9.64 -5.75
CA TYR A 91 -0.19 -9.42 -4.58
C TYR A 91 1.15 -10.12 -4.77
N PHE A 92 2.20 -9.48 -4.29
CA PHE A 92 3.57 -9.98 -4.32
C PHE A 92 4.32 -9.50 -3.07
N SER A 93 5.47 -10.07 -2.83
CA SER A 93 6.41 -9.58 -1.82
C SER A 93 7.62 -8.99 -2.54
N VAL A 94 8.01 -7.77 -2.16
CA VAL A 94 9.26 -7.16 -2.66
C VAL A 94 10.46 -8.02 -2.25
N GLY A 95 10.39 -8.65 -1.07
CA GLY A 95 11.48 -9.51 -0.59
C GLY A 95 12.72 -8.73 -0.21
N LYS A 96 13.90 -9.31 -0.46
CA LYS A 96 15.19 -8.69 -0.16
C LYS A 96 15.66 -7.85 -1.34
N ILE A 97 16.25 -6.71 -1.02
CA ILE A 97 16.88 -5.79 -1.97
C ILE A 97 18.35 -5.61 -1.59
N ASP A 98 19.18 -5.38 -2.60
CA ASP A 98 20.59 -5.07 -2.41
C ASP A 98 20.82 -3.55 -2.34
N GLU A 99 22.09 -3.18 -2.16
CA GLU A 99 22.49 -1.79 -2.01
C GLU A 99 22.28 -0.98 -3.29
N GLU A 100 22.52 -1.58 -4.46
CA GLU A 100 22.34 -0.92 -5.75
C GLU A 100 20.86 -0.59 -5.99
N GLN A 101 19.97 -1.52 -5.68
CA GLN A 101 18.53 -1.32 -5.74
C GLN A 101 18.06 -0.22 -4.77
N LEU A 102 18.62 -0.19 -3.57
CA LEU A 102 18.30 0.87 -2.60
C LEU A 102 18.73 2.25 -3.13
N MET A 103 19.94 2.37 -3.67
CA MET A 103 20.46 3.62 -4.22
C MET A 103 19.65 4.11 -5.42
N ASP A 104 19.29 3.21 -6.35
CA ASP A 104 18.43 3.54 -7.48
C ASP A 104 17.04 4.03 -7.02
N TYR A 105 16.45 3.33 -6.06
CA TYR A 105 15.18 3.74 -5.49
C TYR A 105 15.24 5.10 -4.78
N ALA A 106 16.29 5.34 -4.00
CA ALA A 106 16.54 6.62 -3.33
C ALA A 106 16.64 7.78 -4.34
N SER A 107 17.37 7.56 -5.43
CA SER A 107 17.52 8.53 -6.52
C SER A 107 16.16 8.87 -7.15
N ARG A 108 15.35 7.87 -7.49
CA ARG A 108 14.01 8.07 -8.05
C ARG A 108 13.05 8.76 -7.08
N ARG A 109 13.14 8.45 -5.80
CA ARG A 109 12.34 9.07 -4.74
C ARG A 109 12.83 10.46 -4.35
N LYS A 110 14.05 10.85 -4.76
CA LYS A 110 14.74 12.08 -4.33
C LYS A 110 14.83 12.20 -2.80
N ILE A 111 15.14 11.10 -2.16
CA ILE A 111 15.32 10.96 -0.72
C ILE A 111 16.73 10.42 -0.48
N ASP A 112 17.36 10.86 0.61
CA ASP A 112 18.64 10.35 1.04
C ASP A 112 18.60 8.84 1.28
N ALA A 113 19.59 8.10 0.77
CA ALA A 113 19.63 6.65 0.89
C ALA A 113 19.68 6.17 2.34
N ASP A 114 20.35 6.91 3.23
CA ASP A 114 20.42 6.54 4.65
C ASP A 114 19.07 6.70 5.36
N VAL A 115 18.26 7.64 4.90
CA VAL A 115 16.88 7.78 5.38
C VAL A 115 16.04 6.58 4.92
N LEU A 116 16.10 6.23 3.63
CA LEU A 116 15.37 5.07 3.09
C LEU A 116 15.82 3.75 3.70
N ARG A 117 17.12 3.61 3.98
CA ARG A 117 17.68 2.43 4.66
C ARG A 117 16.99 2.13 5.98
N LYS A 118 16.61 3.15 6.75
CA LYS A 118 15.86 2.98 7.99
C LYS A 118 14.45 2.43 7.74
N TYR A 119 13.76 2.94 6.72
CA TYR A 119 12.41 2.48 6.37
C TYR A 119 12.37 1.09 5.75
N LEU A 120 13.43 0.69 5.04
CA LEU A 120 13.53 -0.59 4.34
C LEU A 120 14.48 -1.58 5.02
N ALA A 121 14.85 -1.35 6.28
CA ALA A 121 15.82 -2.18 7.00
C ALA A 121 15.47 -3.67 6.98
N ALA A 122 14.18 -4.02 7.08
CA ALA A 122 13.72 -5.40 7.02
C ALA A 122 13.88 -6.05 5.63
N ASN A 123 14.02 -5.25 4.59
CA ASN A 123 14.15 -5.71 3.20
C ASN A 123 15.60 -5.72 2.70
N LEU A 124 16.52 -5.11 3.41
CA LEU A 124 17.93 -5.09 2.99
C LEU A 124 18.58 -6.46 3.17
N GLN A 125 19.41 -6.82 2.21
CA GLN A 125 20.35 -7.93 2.36
C GLN A 125 21.43 -7.55 3.38
N PRO A 126 21.87 -8.53 4.20
CA PRO A 126 22.98 -8.28 5.13
C PRO A 126 24.28 -8.02 4.38
#